data_ecb0029f7d19243f3cfba0975c8847f4
#
_entry.id   ecb0029f7d19243f3cfba0975c8847f4
#
_cell.length_a   1.000
_cell.length_b   1.000
_cell.length_c   1.000
_cell.angle_alpha   90.00
_cell.angle_beta   90.00
_cell.angle_gamma   90.00
#
_symmetry.space_group_name_H-M   'P 1'
#
loop_
_entity.id
_entity.type
_entity.pdbx_description
1 polymer ?
#
loop_
_entity_poly.entity_id
_entity_poly.type
_entity_poly.pdbx_seq_one_letter_code
_entity_poly.pdbx_strand_id
1 'polypeptide(L)'
;LARLGVRTCFIDGISTDDLGIAARAELEASGVDLGRSRCSEKPTAIAEVTLDAAGNARYVFRLDGTATFDFAESWLPHGAPAVLHVGTLATIVAPGCHALERWAAGLDVPVVYDPNVRPSVLGDRGRYREIVARWVAISDVVKLSVDDLRWLHPECHDVSGDIGVARAMLAQGPSLVVITRGEAGLVGISSDRVIEVPAVATAVVDTVGAGDTAGAVLLEAIVAHGLAGLCSDRLEETLRRAALAAALTCTRAGAQPPWADELRSATVSVPHPA
;
A
#
# COMPACT_ATOMS: atom_id res chain seq x y z
N LEU A 1 6.07 -6.93 -4.11
CA LEU A 1 7.06 -6.30 -4.99
C LEU A 1 8.23 -7.24 -5.26
N ALA A 2 8.86 -7.85 -4.24
CA ALA A 2 9.96 -8.81 -4.42
C ALA A 2 9.56 -10.00 -5.30
N ARG A 3 8.37 -10.57 -5.11
CA ARG A 3 7.83 -11.66 -5.95
C ARG A 3 7.65 -11.26 -7.43
N LEU A 4 7.56 -9.96 -7.73
CA LEU A 4 7.55 -9.43 -9.11
C LEU A 4 8.96 -9.27 -9.70
N GLY A 5 10.03 -9.63 -8.96
CA GLY A 5 11.41 -9.57 -9.41
C GLY A 5 12.10 -8.22 -9.17
N VAL A 6 11.47 -7.30 -8.45
CA VAL A 6 12.08 -6.02 -8.08
C VAL A 6 12.86 -6.17 -6.77
N ARG A 7 14.12 -5.73 -6.75
CA ARG A 7 14.91 -5.71 -5.52
C ARG A 7 14.24 -4.85 -4.46
N THR A 8 13.77 -5.49 -3.40
CA THR A 8 12.94 -4.88 -2.37
C THR A 8 13.63 -5.00 -1.02
N CYS A 9 13.78 -3.88 -0.33
CA CYS A 9 14.29 -3.83 1.03
C CYS A 9 13.16 -3.46 1.99
N PHE A 10 13.00 -4.22 3.06
CA PHE A 10 12.06 -3.92 4.14
C PHE A 10 12.77 -3.13 5.24
N ILE A 11 12.13 -2.05 5.71
CA ILE A 11 12.68 -1.14 6.72
C ILE A 11 11.66 -1.07 7.86
N ASP A 12 11.85 -1.90 8.87
CA ASP A 12 11.10 -1.85 10.13
C ASP A 12 11.81 -2.68 11.20
N GLY A 13 11.31 -2.66 12.42
CA GLY A 13 11.72 -3.57 13.48
C GLY A 13 11.08 -4.94 13.33
N ILE A 14 11.88 -6.00 13.44
CA ILE A 14 11.41 -7.38 13.46
C ILE A 14 11.82 -7.98 14.81
N SER A 15 10.84 -8.54 15.53
CA SER A 15 11.06 -9.19 16.81
C SER A 15 11.92 -10.46 16.69
N THR A 16 12.57 -10.82 17.79
CA THR A 16 13.23 -12.12 17.97
C THR A 16 12.32 -13.20 18.55
N ASP A 17 11.04 -12.88 18.83
CA ASP A 17 10.05 -13.87 19.24
C ASP A 17 9.62 -14.80 18.08
N ASP A 18 8.86 -15.85 18.41
CA ASP A 18 8.46 -16.87 17.44
C ASP A 18 7.69 -16.28 16.24
N LEU A 19 6.86 -15.26 16.47
CA LEU A 19 6.11 -14.58 15.40
C LEU A 19 7.02 -13.73 14.52
N GLY A 20 7.99 -13.04 15.12
CA GLY A 20 8.99 -12.28 14.39
C GLY A 20 9.91 -13.17 13.54
N ILE A 21 10.29 -14.33 14.08
CA ILE A 21 11.06 -15.36 13.35
C ILE A 21 10.25 -15.88 12.14
N ALA A 22 8.96 -16.18 12.35
CA ALA A 22 8.09 -16.63 11.27
C ALA A 22 7.91 -15.54 10.17
N ALA A 23 7.67 -14.28 10.57
CA ALA A 23 7.54 -13.15 9.65
C ALA A 23 8.83 -12.93 8.84
N ARG A 24 9.99 -13.01 9.49
CA ARG A 24 11.31 -12.95 8.83
C ARG A 24 11.44 -14.02 7.76
N ALA A 25 11.16 -15.28 8.12
CA ALA A 25 11.27 -16.40 7.18
C ALA A 25 10.35 -16.24 5.95
N GLU A 26 9.13 -15.73 6.12
CA GLU A 26 8.20 -15.47 5.03
C GLU A 26 8.68 -14.35 4.10
N LEU A 27 9.20 -13.25 4.66
CA LEU A 27 9.79 -12.15 3.88
C LEU A 27 11.00 -12.63 3.07
N GLU A 28 11.92 -13.36 3.70
CA GLU A 28 13.11 -13.92 3.05
C GLU A 28 12.74 -14.92 1.95
N ALA A 29 11.74 -15.80 2.19
CA ALA A 29 11.22 -16.73 1.20
C ALA A 29 10.59 -16.02 -0.02
N SER A 30 10.10 -14.78 0.19
CA SER A 30 9.58 -13.94 -0.88
C SER A 30 10.68 -13.11 -1.58
N GLY A 31 11.95 -13.24 -1.20
CA GLY A 31 13.07 -12.52 -1.79
C GLY A 31 13.25 -11.08 -1.30
N VAL A 32 12.70 -10.76 -0.12
CA VAL A 32 12.85 -9.42 0.49
C VAL A 32 14.20 -9.31 1.19
N ASP A 33 14.93 -8.23 0.92
CA ASP A 33 16.17 -7.89 1.62
C ASP A 33 15.85 -7.28 2.99
N LEU A 34 16.27 -7.95 4.06
CA LEU A 34 16.11 -7.53 5.45
C LEU A 34 17.36 -6.85 6.04
N GLY A 35 18.40 -6.59 5.22
CA GLY A 35 19.64 -6.01 5.68
C GLY A 35 19.51 -4.60 6.28
N ARG A 36 18.37 -3.95 6.10
CA ARG A 36 18.03 -2.65 6.68
C ARG A 36 16.93 -2.74 7.76
N SER A 37 16.44 -3.93 8.04
CA SER A 37 15.52 -4.16 9.16
C SER A 37 16.27 -4.27 10.46
N ARG A 38 15.66 -3.81 11.55
CA ARG A 38 16.25 -3.87 12.88
C ARG A 38 15.74 -5.07 13.64
N CYS A 39 16.64 -5.91 14.17
CA CYS A 39 16.30 -6.93 15.16
C CYS A 39 15.95 -6.28 16.49
N SER A 40 14.89 -6.73 17.15
CA SER A 40 14.43 -6.20 18.44
C SER A 40 13.97 -7.32 19.36
N GLU A 41 14.25 -7.18 20.65
CA GLU A 41 13.71 -8.06 21.72
C GLU A 41 12.28 -7.67 22.14
N LYS A 42 11.75 -6.53 21.66
CA LYS A 42 10.37 -6.15 21.86
C LYS A 42 9.44 -7.14 21.15
N PRO A 43 8.21 -7.39 21.66
CA PRO A 43 7.29 -8.33 21.03
C PRO A 43 6.88 -7.91 19.63
N THR A 44 6.46 -8.88 18.82
CA THR A 44 5.87 -8.64 17.51
C THR A 44 4.53 -7.89 17.64
N ALA A 45 4.29 -6.89 16.80
CA ALA A 45 2.98 -6.26 16.66
C ALA A 45 1.97 -7.26 16.09
N ILE A 46 0.77 -7.29 16.65
CA ILE A 46 -0.26 -8.28 16.31
C ILE A 46 -1.56 -7.56 15.93
N ALA A 47 -2.17 -8.02 14.85
CA ALA A 47 -3.56 -7.76 14.51
C ALA A 47 -4.36 -9.05 14.72
N GLU A 48 -5.11 -9.14 15.82
CA GLU A 48 -6.02 -10.26 16.08
C GLU A 48 -7.33 -10.04 15.31
N VAL A 49 -7.74 -11.05 14.55
CA VAL A 49 -9.02 -11.04 13.85
C VAL A 49 -9.99 -11.92 14.63
N THR A 50 -11.11 -11.35 15.05
CA THR A 50 -12.23 -12.08 15.66
C THR A 50 -13.46 -11.87 14.79
N LEU A 51 -14.30 -12.91 14.66
CA LEU A 51 -15.59 -12.77 13.99
C LEU A 51 -16.67 -12.48 15.05
N ASP A 52 -17.51 -11.50 14.77
CA ASP A 52 -18.70 -11.25 15.58
C ASP A 52 -19.80 -12.31 15.30
N ALA A 53 -20.90 -12.25 16.04
CA ALA A 53 -22.00 -13.19 15.89
C ALA A 53 -22.68 -13.14 14.49
N ALA A 54 -22.47 -12.09 13.71
CA ALA A 54 -22.96 -11.93 12.36
C ALA A 54 -21.90 -12.33 11.30
N GLY A 55 -20.70 -12.78 11.73
CA GLY A 55 -19.60 -13.17 10.84
C GLY A 55 -18.73 -12.01 10.36
N ASN A 56 -18.89 -10.79 10.88
CA ASN A 56 -18.06 -9.67 10.50
C ASN A 56 -16.70 -9.71 11.20
N ALA A 57 -15.63 -9.43 10.47
CA ALA A 57 -14.27 -9.38 11.02
C ALA A 57 -14.09 -8.15 11.91
N ARG A 58 -13.63 -8.36 13.14
CA ARG A 58 -13.23 -7.33 14.08
C ARG A 58 -11.73 -7.45 14.33
N TYR A 59 -11.02 -6.34 14.11
CA TYR A 59 -9.58 -6.28 14.31
C TYR A 59 -9.26 -5.66 15.67
N VAL A 60 -8.40 -6.32 16.44
CA VAL A 60 -7.80 -5.82 17.67
C VAL A 60 -6.30 -5.72 17.45
N PHE A 61 -5.76 -4.50 17.53
CA PHE A 61 -4.34 -4.25 17.32
C PHE A 61 -3.60 -4.16 18.66
N ARG A 62 -2.49 -4.87 18.77
CA ARG A 62 -1.52 -4.77 19.88
C ARG A 62 -0.23 -4.19 19.31
N LEU A 63 -0.03 -2.88 19.49
CA LEU A 63 1.05 -2.12 18.86
C LEU A 63 2.01 -1.51 19.88
N ASP A 64 1.53 -1.26 21.11
CA ASP A 64 2.31 -0.57 22.13
C ASP A 64 3.51 -1.39 22.59
N GLY A 65 4.69 -0.76 22.57
CA GLY A 65 5.92 -1.40 23.02
C GLY A 65 6.42 -2.54 22.14
N THR A 66 5.93 -2.65 20.91
CA THR A 66 6.33 -3.69 19.96
C THR A 66 7.58 -3.31 19.16
N ALA A 67 8.17 -4.29 18.47
CA ALA A 67 9.33 -4.10 17.59
C ALA A 67 8.99 -3.26 16.37
N THR A 68 7.78 -3.41 15.83
CA THR A 68 7.27 -2.78 14.63
C THR A 68 6.94 -1.31 14.89
N PHE A 69 7.18 -0.43 13.93
CA PHE A 69 6.94 1.02 14.01
C PHE A 69 7.82 1.79 15.02
N ASP A 70 8.88 1.17 15.54
CA ASP A 70 9.82 1.80 16.49
C ASP A 70 10.92 2.56 15.74
N PHE A 71 10.53 3.36 14.75
CA PHE A 71 11.47 4.12 13.92
C PHE A 71 12.18 5.20 14.73
N ALA A 72 13.50 5.32 14.51
CA ALA A 72 14.32 6.42 15.01
C ALA A 72 15.27 6.90 13.90
N GLU A 73 15.55 8.20 13.87
CA GLU A 73 16.44 8.79 12.85
C GLU A 73 17.83 8.14 12.81
N SER A 74 18.30 7.66 13.98
CA SER A 74 19.61 7.05 14.12
C SER A 74 19.81 5.74 13.37
N TRP A 75 18.72 5.08 12.94
CA TRP A 75 18.80 3.80 12.24
C TRP A 75 18.07 3.77 10.89
N LEU A 76 17.33 4.81 10.55
CA LEU A 76 16.78 4.95 9.20
C LEU A 76 17.92 5.03 8.18
N PRO A 77 17.81 4.37 7.02
CA PRO A 77 18.93 4.20 6.12
C PRO A 77 19.46 5.52 5.57
N HIS A 78 20.79 5.63 5.51
CA HIS A 78 21.44 6.65 4.69
C HIS A 78 21.47 6.19 3.24
N GLY A 79 21.06 7.03 2.31
CA GLY A 79 21.03 6.75 0.88
C GLY A 79 19.60 6.58 0.36
N ALA A 80 19.44 6.91 -0.91
CA ALA A 80 18.15 6.96 -1.56
C ALA A 80 17.81 5.62 -2.22
N PRO A 81 16.59 5.05 -2.00
CA PRO A 81 16.07 3.97 -2.82
C PRO A 81 15.67 4.51 -4.20
N ALA A 82 15.34 3.64 -5.16
CA ALA A 82 14.74 4.06 -6.43
C ALA A 82 13.31 4.61 -6.24
N VAL A 83 12.61 4.12 -5.22
CA VAL A 83 11.27 4.54 -4.81
C VAL A 83 11.06 4.16 -3.34
N LEU A 84 10.38 4.99 -2.58
CA LEU A 84 9.95 4.69 -1.22
C LEU A 84 8.45 4.37 -1.22
N HIS A 85 8.07 3.24 -0.63
CA HIS A 85 6.69 2.96 -0.27
C HIS A 85 6.50 3.09 1.23
N VAL A 86 5.47 3.79 1.64
CA VAL A 86 5.10 3.96 3.04
C VAL A 86 3.59 3.99 3.21
N GLY A 87 3.11 3.52 4.35
CA GLY A 87 1.68 3.58 4.59
C GLY A 87 1.22 2.98 5.90
N THR A 88 -0.09 2.91 6.04
CA THR A 88 -0.81 2.27 7.12
C THR A 88 -0.33 2.75 8.50
N LEU A 89 -0.14 1.83 9.42
CA LEU A 89 0.21 2.07 10.82
C LEU A 89 1.56 2.76 11.00
N ALA A 90 2.53 2.54 10.09
CA ALA A 90 3.83 3.20 10.14
C ALA A 90 3.72 4.73 10.09
N THR A 91 2.64 5.26 9.51
CA THR A 91 2.41 6.70 9.38
C THR A 91 1.66 7.33 10.54
N ILE A 92 1.05 6.52 11.44
CA ILE A 92 0.22 7.00 12.53
C ILE A 92 0.69 6.56 13.93
N VAL A 93 1.47 5.47 14.03
CA VAL A 93 1.94 4.96 15.32
C VAL A 93 3.13 5.75 15.82
N ALA A 94 2.91 6.51 16.90
CA ALA A 94 3.94 7.30 17.56
C ALA A 94 4.83 6.41 18.48
N PRO A 95 6.09 6.80 18.70
CA PRO A 95 6.76 7.99 18.20
C PRO A 95 7.39 7.82 16.81
N GLY A 96 7.49 6.60 16.30
CA GLY A 96 8.21 6.25 15.07
C GLY A 96 7.69 6.97 13.82
N CYS A 97 6.37 7.17 13.71
CA CYS A 97 5.77 7.87 12.56
C CYS A 97 6.38 9.26 12.31
N HIS A 98 6.79 9.98 13.36
CA HIS A 98 7.39 11.32 13.22
C HIS A 98 8.82 11.25 12.66
N ALA A 99 9.60 10.25 13.06
CA ALA A 99 10.93 10.04 12.52
C ALA A 99 10.86 9.61 11.03
N LEU A 100 9.92 8.72 10.72
CA LEU A 100 9.67 8.25 9.37
C LEU A 100 9.23 9.38 8.44
N GLU A 101 8.31 10.25 8.88
CA GLU A 101 7.81 11.40 8.10
C GLU A 101 8.96 12.37 7.76
N ARG A 102 9.80 12.75 8.76
CA ARG A 102 10.94 13.64 8.53
C ARG A 102 11.99 13.01 7.60
N TRP A 103 12.25 11.72 7.76
CA TRP A 103 13.18 11.01 6.90
C TRP A 103 12.67 10.95 5.46
N ALA A 104 11.41 10.56 5.25
CA ALA A 104 10.80 10.49 3.93
C ALA A 104 10.78 11.86 3.23
N ALA A 105 10.44 12.93 3.95
CA ALA A 105 10.42 14.30 3.42
C ALA A 105 11.82 14.81 3.02
N GLY A 106 12.90 14.23 3.55
CA GLY A 106 14.29 14.57 3.21
C GLY A 106 14.85 13.79 2.03
N LEU A 107 14.11 12.86 1.44
CA LEU A 107 14.55 12.04 0.31
C LEU A 107 14.19 12.72 -1.03
N ASP A 108 15.14 12.68 -1.98
CA ASP A 108 14.90 13.10 -3.36
C ASP A 108 14.61 11.87 -4.24
N VAL A 109 13.50 11.20 -3.94
CA VAL A 109 13.04 9.99 -4.65
C VAL A 109 11.51 9.96 -4.67
N PRO A 110 10.88 9.29 -5.66
CA PRO A 110 9.43 9.10 -5.65
C PRO A 110 8.95 8.43 -4.36
N VAL A 111 7.95 9.01 -3.74
CA VAL A 111 7.26 8.47 -2.56
C VAL A 111 5.86 8.00 -2.94
N VAL A 112 5.57 6.73 -2.68
CA VAL A 112 4.25 6.13 -2.86
C VAL A 112 3.63 5.93 -1.48
N TYR A 113 2.51 6.61 -1.22
CA TYR A 113 1.81 6.58 0.05
C TYR A 113 0.49 5.80 -0.05
N ASP A 114 0.30 4.87 0.88
CA ASP A 114 -0.97 4.15 1.07
C ASP A 114 -1.50 4.41 2.49
N PRO A 115 -2.47 5.31 2.70
CA PRO A 115 -3.03 5.59 4.03
C PRO A 115 -3.61 4.35 4.70
N ASN A 116 -4.25 3.46 3.94
CA ASN A 116 -4.79 2.18 4.40
C ASN A 116 -5.40 2.30 5.80
N VAL A 117 -6.46 3.09 5.89
CA VAL A 117 -7.02 3.68 7.12
C VAL A 117 -7.44 2.63 8.14
N ARG A 118 -7.07 2.82 9.40
CA ARG A 118 -7.42 1.92 10.51
C ARG A 118 -8.11 2.69 11.65
N PRO A 119 -9.43 2.90 11.57
CA PRO A 119 -10.19 3.64 12.59
C PRO A 119 -10.11 3.04 14.00
N SER A 120 -9.88 1.73 14.08
CA SER A 120 -9.71 1.03 15.37
C SER A 120 -8.39 1.37 16.08
N VAL A 121 -7.40 1.93 15.37
CA VAL A 121 -6.13 2.40 15.94
C VAL A 121 -6.17 3.90 16.19
N LEU A 122 -6.70 4.68 15.25
CA LEU A 122 -6.87 6.13 15.39
C LEU A 122 -8.29 6.51 14.94
N GLY A 123 -9.22 6.58 15.91
CA GLY A 123 -10.64 6.85 15.65
C GLY A 123 -10.96 8.32 15.41
N ASP A 124 -10.07 9.24 15.79
CA ASP A 124 -10.23 10.67 15.52
C ASP A 124 -9.98 10.96 14.04
N ARG A 125 -11.07 11.13 13.29
CA ARG A 125 -11.04 11.41 11.85
C ARG A 125 -10.35 12.74 11.53
N GLY A 126 -10.54 13.76 12.35
CA GLY A 126 -9.90 15.07 12.16
C GLY A 126 -8.39 14.93 12.19
N ARG A 127 -7.87 14.31 13.25
CA ARG A 127 -6.44 14.03 13.39
C ARG A 127 -5.91 13.11 12.29
N TYR A 128 -6.71 12.11 11.87
CA TYR A 128 -6.30 11.22 10.78
C TYR A 128 -6.15 11.99 9.46
N ARG A 129 -7.11 12.87 9.13
CA ARG A 129 -7.06 13.76 7.95
C ARG A 129 -5.82 14.66 7.97
N GLU A 130 -5.45 15.20 9.12
CA GLU A 130 -4.24 16.04 9.26
C GLU A 130 -2.97 15.22 8.95
N ILE A 131 -2.88 13.98 9.44
CA ILE A 131 -1.76 13.10 9.16
C ILE A 131 -1.72 12.76 7.66
N VAL A 132 -2.86 12.36 7.10
CA VAL A 132 -2.95 12.03 5.66
C VAL A 132 -2.55 13.23 4.80
N ALA A 133 -3.01 14.44 5.14
CA ALA A 133 -2.66 15.65 4.38
C ALA A 133 -1.14 15.92 4.39
N ARG A 134 -0.45 15.72 5.52
CA ARG A 134 1.00 15.86 5.57
C ARG A 134 1.73 14.84 4.70
N TRP A 135 1.29 13.59 4.73
CA TRP A 135 1.87 12.55 3.88
C TRP A 135 1.56 12.75 2.39
N VAL A 136 0.35 13.19 2.05
CA VAL A 136 -0.01 13.59 0.68
C VAL A 136 0.93 14.67 0.16
N ALA A 137 1.24 15.69 0.98
CA ALA A 137 2.08 16.80 0.57
C ALA A 137 3.56 16.42 0.24
N ILE A 138 4.04 15.30 0.77
CA ILE A 138 5.40 14.80 0.50
C ILE A 138 5.43 13.57 -0.41
N SER A 139 4.28 13.18 -0.97
CA SER A 139 4.15 11.99 -1.81
C SER A 139 3.98 12.36 -3.27
N ASP A 140 4.51 11.52 -4.16
CA ASP A 140 4.35 11.63 -5.62
C ASP A 140 3.17 10.82 -6.13
N VAL A 141 2.87 9.70 -5.46
CA VAL A 141 1.72 8.85 -5.75
C VAL A 141 0.98 8.53 -4.46
N VAL A 142 -0.33 8.71 -4.47
CA VAL A 142 -1.21 8.25 -3.39
C VAL A 142 -2.09 7.12 -3.91
N LYS A 143 -2.06 5.98 -3.24
CA LYS A 143 -2.97 4.86 -3.51
C LYS A 143 -3.81 4.60 -2.27
N LEU A 144 -5.12 4.58 -2.41
CA LEU A 144 -6.04 4.32 -1.30
C LEU A 144 -7.26 3.54 -1.79
N SER A 145 -7.99 2.93 -0.86
CA SER A 145 -9.28 2.33 -1.19
C SER A 145 -10.41 3.38 -1.19
N VAL A 146 -11.50 3.06 -1.87
CA VAL A 146 -12.72 3.88 -1.79
C VAL A 146 -13.27 3.95 -0.37
N ASP A 147 -13.10 2.88 0.42
CA ASP A 147 -13.51 2.84 1.83
C ASP A 147 -12.67 3.76 2.69
N ASP A 148 -11.35 3.79 2.50
CA ASP A 148 -10.44 4.75 3.16
C ASP A 148 -10.83 6.19 2.83
N LEU A 149 -11.05 6.47 1.53
CA LEU A 149 -11.42 7.79 1.05
C LEU A 149 -12.72 8.26 1.69
N ARG A 150 -13.76 7.43 1.67
CA ARG A 150 -15.08 7.76 2.22
C ARG A 150 -15.08 7.80 3.75
N TRP A 151 -14.23 7.02 4.39
CA TRP A 151 -14.05 7.18 5.84
C TRP A 151 -13.41 8.53 6.17
N LEU A 152 -12.39 8.94 5.41
CA LEU A 152 -11.76 10.26 5.57
C LEU A 152 -12.72 11.39 5.19
N HIS A 153 -13.53 11.20 4.15
CA HIS A 153 -14.43 12.19 3.54
C HIS A 153 -15.87 11.66 3.46
N PRO A 154 -16.59 11.60 4.61
CA PRO A 154 -17.93 11.01 4.66
C PRO A 154 -18.98 11.80 3.87
N GLU A 155 -18.63 12.99 3.41
CA GLU A 155 -19.44 13.78 2.48
C GLU A 155 -19.42 13.24 1.04
N CYS A 156 -18.48 12.35 0.71
CA CYS A 156 -18.36 11.73 -0.63
C CYS A 156 -19.16 10.43 -0.66
N HIS A 157 -20.13 10.34 -1.57
CA HIS A 157 -21.04 9.19 -1.66
C HIS A 157 -21.06 8.54 -3.04
N ASP A 158 -20.40 9.16 -4.02
CA ASP A 158 -20.38 8.69 -5.41
C ASP A 158 -18.98 8.87 -6.04
N VAL A 159 -18.84 8.34 -7.25
CA VAL A 159 -17.58 8.38 -8.01
C VAL A 159 -17.13 9.81 -8.29
N SER A 160 -18.06 10.73 -8.51
CA SER A 160 -17.73 12.14 -8.79
C SER A 160 -17.09 12.81 -7.57
N GLY A 161 -17.66 12.56 -6.38
CA GLY A 161 -17.08 13.00 -5.10
C GLY A 161 -15.71 12.39 -4.85
N ASP A 162 -15.55 11.09 -5.08
CA ASP A 162 -14.28 10.38 -4.93
C ASP A 162 -13.20 11.00 -5.84
N ILE A 163 -13.52 11.29 -7.11
CA ILE A 163 -12.62 11.97 -8.06
C ILE A 163 -12.34 13.42 -7.60
N GLY A 164 -13.31 14.10 -7.04
CA GLY A 164 -13.15 15.46 -6.50
C GLY A 164 -12.11 15.51 -5.38
N VAL A 165 -12.17 14.55 -4.43
CA VAL A 165 -11.17 14.42 -3.35
C VAL A 165 -9.79 14.07 -3.93
N ALA A 166 -9.71 13.14 -4.86
CA ALA A 166 -8.44 12.79 -5.50
C ALA A 166 -7.79 14.00 -6.20
N ARG A 167 -8.56 14.84 -6.88
CA ARG A 167 -8.07 16.08 -7.47
C ARG A 167 -7.60 17.10 -6.44
N ALA A 168 -8.26 17.17 -5.29
CA ALA A 168 -7.81 17.99 -4.16
C ALA A 168 -6.49 17.48 -3.55
N MET A 169 -6.25 16.16 -3.55
CA MET A 169 -4.96 15.58 -3.19
C MET A 169 -3.87 15.92 -4.21
N LEU A 170 -4.15 15.80 -5.52
CA LEU A 170 -3.20 16.17 -6.58
C LEU A 170 -2.74 17.63 -6.45
N ALA A 171 -3.62 18.54 -6.07
CA ALA A 171 -3.27 19.94 -5.86
C ALA A 171 -2.31 20.19 -4.68
N GLN A 172 -2.03 19.16 -3.84
CA GLN A 172 -1.15 19.26 -2.68
C GLN A 172 0.26 18.70 -2.94
N GLY A 173 0.51 18.00 -4.05
CA GLY A 173 1.84 17.46 -4.37
C GLY A 173 1.86 16.27 -5.32
N PRO A 174 1.04 15.24 -5.14
CA PRO A 174 1.08 14.04 -5.94
C PRO A 174 0.86 14.30 -7.44
N SER A 175 1.53 13.52 -8.27
CA SER A 175 1.30 13.47 -9.72
C SER A 175 0.20 12.47 -10.10
N LEU A 176 -0.08 11.51 -9.20
CA LEU A 176 -1.06 10.44 -9.42
C LEU A 176 -1.77 10.07 -8.12
N VAL A 177 -3.09 9.94 -8.20
CA VAL A 177 -3.90 9.29 -7.17
C VAL A 177 -4.55 8.04 -7.77
N VAL A 178 -4.43 6.89 -7.12
CA VAL A 178 -5.07 5.64 -7.52
C VAL A 178 -6.06 5.21 -6.43
N ILE A 179 -7.33 5.04 -6.82
CA ILE A 179 -8.39 4.57 -5.93
C ILE A 179 -8.73 3.12 -6.31
N THR A 180 -8.60 2.19 -5.36
CA THR A 180 -9.08 0.82 -5.52
C THR A 180 -10.54 0.73 -5.07
N ARG A 181 -11.42 0.08 -5.86
CA ARG A 181 -12.86 0.06 -5.67
C ARG A 181 -13.43 -1.36 -5.59
N GLY A 182 -12.63 -2.32 -5.10
CA GLY A 182 -13.01 -3.72 -4.98
C GLY A 182 -13.48 -4.29 -6.31
N GLU A 183 -14.70 -4.80 -6.37
CA GLU A 183 -15.32 -5.37 -7.59
C GLU A 183 -15.54 -4.35 -8.73
N ALA A 184 -15.53 -3.07 -8.42
CA ALA A 184 -15.61 -2.01 -9.43
C ALA A 184 -14.23 -1.66 -10.05
N GLY A 185 -13.14 -2.31 -9.64
CA GLY A 185 -11.82 -2.17 -10.23
C GLY A 185 -11.00 -1.02 -9.65
N LEU A 186 -10.28 -0.29 -10.49
CA LEU A 186 -9.40 0.79 -10.10
C LEU A 186 -9.66 2.05 -10.93
N VAL A 187 -9.39 3.21 -10.36
CA VAL A 187 -9.33 4.46 -11.09
C VAL A 187 -8.02 5.18 -10.79
N GLY A 188 -7.28 5.57 -11.83
CA GLY A 188 -6.11 6.43 -11.74
C GLY A 188 -6.45 7.84 -12.18
N ILE A 189 -6.08 8.82 -11.37
CA ILE A 189 -6.37 10.23 -11.58
C ILE A 189 -5.04 10.99 -11.59
N SER A 190 -4.73 11.65 -12.69
CA SER A 190 -3.65 12.63 -12.82
C SER A 190 -4.20 14.01 -13.11
N SER A 191 -3.34 15.01 -13.33
CA SER A 191 -3.75 16.38 -13.62
C SER A 191 -4.64 16.50 -14.87
N ASP A 192 -4.38 15.64 -15.88
CA ASP A 192 -4.97 15.70 -17.21
C ASP A 192 -5.87 14.50 -17.55
N ARG A 193 -5.83 13.42 -16.76
CA ARG A 193 -6.51 12.16 -17.10
C ARG A 193 -7.26 11.57 -15.90
N VAL A 194 -8.35 10.88 -16.22
CA VAL A 194 -9.03 9.92 -15.35
C VAL A 194 -9.13 8.63 -16.13
N ILE A 195 -8.50 7.57 -15.65
CA ILE A 195 -8.48 6.26 -16.29
C ILE A 195 -9.15 5.26 -15.36
N GLU A 196 -10.22 4.66 -15.81
CA GLU A 196 -10.93 3.61 -15.10
C GLU A 196 -10.63 2.25 -15.71
N VAL A 197 -10.30 1.30 -14.86
CA VAL A 197 -10.04 -0.09 -15.25
C VAL A 197 -10.96 -1.00 -14.44
N PRO A 198 -11.74 -1.87 -15.09
CA PRO A 198 -12.62 -2.80 -14.40
C PRO A 198 -11.80 -3.85 -13.61
N ALA A 199 -12.41 -4.41 -12.58
CA ALA A 199 -11.84 -5.57 -11.91
C ALA A 199 -11.82 -6.78 -12.86
N VAL A 200 -10.84 -7.65 -12.66
CA VAL A 200 -10.80 -8.94 -13.34
C VAL A 200 -11.68 -9.93 -12.59
N ALA A 201 -12.68 -10.49 -13.29
CA ALA A 201 -13.59 -11.45 -12.70
C ALA A 201 -12.81 -12.71 -12.22
N THR A 202 -13.01 -13.09 -10.98
CA THR A 202 -12.37 -14.25 -10.37
C THR A 202 -13.20 -14.86 -9.26
N ALA A 203 -12.93 -16.11 -8.90
CA ALA A 203 -13.51 -16.74 -7.71
C ALA A 203 -12.78 -16.23 -6.47
N VAL A 204 -13.42 -15.35 -5.72
CA VAL A 204 -12.84 -14.74 -4.53
C VAL A 204 -12.84 -15.74 -3.37
N VAL A 205 -11.66 -15.99 -2.81
CA VAL A 205 -11.43 -16.78 -1.59
C VAL A 205 -11.15 -15.83 -0.42
N ASP A 206 -10.28 -14.83 -0.63
CA ASP A 206 -9.91 -13.84 0.38
C ASP A 206 -9.49 -12.54 -0.32
N THR A 207 -9.76 -11.39 0.27
CA THR A 207 -9.40 -10.08 -0.29
C THR A 207 -8.17 -9.46 0.36
N VAL A 208 -7.61 -10.11 1.38
CA VAL A 208 -6.43 -9.63 2.12
C VAL A 208 -5.23 -9.53 1.18
N GLY A 209 -4.55 -8.38 1.19
CA GLY A 209 -3.37 -8.12 0.37
C GLY A 209 -3.65 -7.72 -1.09
N ALA A 210 -4.91 -7.69 -1.55
CA ALA A 210 -5.24 -7.27 -2.91
C ALA A 210 -4.81 -5.81 -3.19
N GLY A 211 -5.07 -4.91 -2.23
CA GLY A 211 -4.63 -3.51 -2.27
C GLY A 211 -3.11 -3.37 -2.30
N ASP A 212 -2.41 -4.13 -1.45
CA ASP A 212 -0.94 -4.13 -1.38
C ASP A 212 -0.33 -4.67 -2.68
N THR A 213 -0.96 -5.69 -3.28
CA THR A 213 -0.55 -6.24 -4.57
C THR A 213 -0.71 -5.22 -5.70
N ALA A 214 -1.82 -4.48 -5.73
CA ALA A 214 -2.01 -3.38 -6.69
C ALA A 214 -0.93 -2.30 -6.49
N GLY A 215 -0.63 -1.92 -5.25
CA GLY A 215 0.47 -1.00 -4.91
C GLY A 215 1.84 -1.50 -5.38
N ALA A 216 2.10 -2.80 -5.24
CA ALA A 216 3.36 -3.41 -5.71
C ALA A 216 3.55 -3.28 -7.22
N VAL A 217 2.48 -3.39 -8.02
CA VAL A 217 2.55 -3.20 -9.49
C VAL A 217 2.81 -1.73 -9.85
N LEU A 218 2.24 -0.77 -9.11
CA LEU A 218 2.56 0.65 -9.29
C LEU A 218 4.05 0.92 -9.01
N LEU A 219 4.58 0.36 -7.92
CA LEU A 219 6.00 0.46 -7.58
C LEU A 219 6.92 -0.19 -8.62
N GLU A 220 6.54 -1.38 -9.14
CA GLU A 220 7.25 -2.04 -10.24
C GLU A 220 7.34 -1.12 -11.46
N ALA A 221 6.23 -0.48 -11.84
CA ALA A 221 6.18 0.43 -12.98
C ALA A 221 7.04 1.70 -12.77
N ILE A 222 7.05 2.26 -11.56
CA ILE A 222 7.93 3.41 -11.23
C ILE A 222 9.40 3.01 -11.35
N VAL A 223 9.79 1.83 -10.82
CA VAL A 223 11.18 1.36 -10.92
C VAL A 223 11.58 1.11 -12.37
N ALA A 224 10.69 0.59 -13.21
CA ALA A 224 10.97 0.25 -14.60
C ALA A 224 10.97 1.46 -15.54
N HIS A 225 10.10 2.44 -15.30
CA HIS A 225 9.79 3.52 -16.27
C HIS A 225 9.90 4.92 -15.68
N GLY A 226 10.21 5.04 -14.39
CA GLY A 226 10.14 6.31 -13.66
C GLY A 226 8.71 6.79 -13.42
N LEU A 227 8.55 7.78 -12.55
CA LEU A 227 7.24 8.38 -12.23
C LEU A 227 6.58 9.00 -13.47
N ALA A 228 7.33 9.73 -14.29
CA ALA A 228 6.83 10.35 -15.51
C ALA A 228 6.32 9.31 -16.53
N GLY A 229 7.02 8.17 -16.66
CA GLY A 229 6.61 7.08 -17.52
C GLY A 229 5.30 6.42 -17.03
N LEU A 230 5.16 6.21 -15.72
CA LEU A 230 3.90 5.72 -15.15
C LEU A 230 2.74 6.68 -15.39
N CYS A 231 2.93 7.98 -15.19
CA CYS A 231 1.86 8.97 -15.29
C CYS A 231 1.48 9.31 -16.76
N SER A 232 2.23 8.83 -17.75
CA SER A 232 1.96 9.07 -19.17
C SER A 232 1.20 7.91 -19.83
N ASP A 233 1.78 7.31 -20.85
CA ASP A 233 1.13 6.28 -21.68
C ASP A 233 1.04 4.90 -21.02
N ARG A 234 1.77 4.69 -19.92
CA ARG A 234 1.80 3.41 -19.22
C ARG A 234 0.73 3.26 -18.12
N LEU A 235 0.01 4.35 -17.78
CA LEU A 235 -0.91 4.31 -16.64
C LEU A 235 -2.01 3.27 -16.83
N GLU A 236 -2.68 3.24 -17.99
CA GLU A 236 -3.77 2.30 -18.24
C GLU A 236 -3.28 0.85 -18.22
N GLU A 237 -2.16 0.55 -18.89
CA GLU A 237 -1.53 -0.77 -18.88
C GLU A 237 -1.17 -1.21 -17.46
N THR A 238 -0.57 -0.29 -16.68
CA THR A 238 -0.20 -0.55 -15.28
C THR A 238 -1.42 -0.82 -14.41
N LEU A 239 -2.50 -0.05 -14.55
CA LEU A 239 -3.74 -0.28 -13.81
C LEU A 239 -4.40 -1.61 -14.17
N ARG A 240 -4.43 -2.00 -15.46
CA ARG A 240 -4.92 -3.32 -15.90
C ARG A 240 -4.09 -4.45 -15.31
N ARG A 241 -2.77 -4.32 -15.30
CA ARG A 241 -1.86 -5.28 -14.69
C ARG A 241 -2.06 -5.35 -13.17
N ALA A 242 -2.28 -4.21 -12.50
CA ALA A 242 -2.59 -4.14 -11.07
C ALA A 242 -3.92 -4.83 -10.74
N ALA A 243 -4.96 -4.62 -11.56
CA ALA A 243 -6.25 -5.31 -11.41
C ALA A 243 -6.11 -6.83 -11.54
N LEU A 244 -5.34 -7.32 -12.52
CA LEU A 244 -5.08 -8.74 -12.70
C LEU A 244 -4.29 -9.33 -11.52
N ALA A 245 -3.24 -8.66 -11.07
CA ALA A 245 -2.44 -9.11 -9.93
C ALA A 245 -3.26 -9.17 -8.63
N ALA A 246 -4.11 -8.16 -8.39
CA ALA A 246 -5.03 -8.14 -7.26
C ALA A 246 -6.05 -9.29 -7.33
N ALA A 247 -6.62 -9.55 -8.52
CA ALA A 247 -7.54 -10.66 -8.73
C ALA A 247 -6.87 -12.02 -8.44
N LEU A 248 -5.64 -12.25 -8.89
CA LEU A 248 -4.87 -13.46 -8.58
C LEU A 248 -4.63 -13.60 -7.06
N THR A 249 -4.34 -12.51 -6.35
CA THR A 249 -4.22 -12.53 -4.89
C THR A 249 -5.53 -12.99 -4.26
N CYS A 250 -6.67 -12.47 -4.73
CA CYS A 250 -7.98 -12.83 -4.20
C CYS A 250 -8.40 -14.29 -4.40
N THR A 251 -7.73 -15.06 -5.26
CA THR A 251 -8.02 -16.50 -5.43
C THR A 251 -7.41 -17.38 -4.33
N ARG A 252 -6.69 -16.81 -3.38
CA ARG A 252 -5.90 -17.54 -2.36
C ARG A 252 -6.29 -17.07 -0.97
N ALA A 253 -6.17 -17.95 0.03
CA ALA A 253 -6.33 -17.56 1.43
C ALA A 253 -5.11 -16.77 1.91
N GLY A 254 -5.35 -15.68 2.63
CA GLY A 254 -4.32 -14.77 3.12
C GLY A 254 -3.66 -13.92 2.03
N ALA A 255 -2.74 -13.06 2.44
CA ALA A 255 -2.01 -12.13 1.56
C ALA A 255 -0.94 -12.86 0.72
N GLN A 256 -1.36 -13.62 -0.29
CA GLN A 256 -0.49 -14.41 -1.16
C GLN A 256 -0.43 -13.83 -2.58
N PRO A 257 0.38 -12.74 -2.81
CA PRO A 257 0.52 -12.13 -4.12
C PRO A 257 1.18 -13.09 -5.12
N PRO A 258 0.87 -12.95 -6.42
CA PRO A 258 1.44 -13.79 -7.46
C PRO A 258 2.94 -13.52 -7.63
N TRP A 259 3.64 -14.56 -8.12
CA TRP A 259 4.99 -14.42 -8.65
C TRP A 259 4.96 -13.83 -10.07
N ALA A 260 6.08 -13.25 -10.50
CA ALA A 260 6.20 -12.62 -11.82
C ALA A 260 5.78 -13.55 -12.98
N ASP A 261 6.15 -14.84 -12.89
CA ASP A 261 5.82 -15.85 -13.92
C ASP A 261 4.31 -16.15 -13.96
N GLU A 262 3.67 -16.25 -12.80
CA GLU A 262 2.24 -16.47 -12.70
C GLU A 262 1.47 -15.30 -13.32
N LEU A 263 1.89 -14.06 -12.98
CA LEU A 263 1.25 -12.86 -13.51
C LEU A 263 1.47 -12.73 -15.02
N ARG A 264 2.64 -13.06 -15.54
CA ARG A 264 2.91 -13.10 -16.99
C ARG A 264 2.02 -14.12 -17.70
N SER A 265 1.92 -15.32 -17.18
CA SER A 265 1.09 -16.39 -17.75
C SER A 265 -0.38 -16.03 -17.79
N ALA A 266 -0.90 -15.38 -16.74
CA ALA A 266 -2.27 -14.92 -16.67
C ALA A 266 -2.56 -13.77 -17.66
N THR A 267 -1.60 -12.87 -17.90
CA THR A 267 -1.74 -11.78 -18.89
C THR A 267 -1.96 -12.31 -20.31
N VAL A 268 -1.34 -13.41 -20.68
CA VAL A 268 -1.50 -14.04 -22.02
C VAL A 268 -2.90 -14.64 -22.20
N SER A 269 -3.57 -15.01 -21.12
CA SER A 269 -4.87 -15.70 -21.13
C SER A 269 -6.08 -14.74 -21.15
N VAL A 270 -5.87 -13.45 -20.95
CA VAL A 270 -6.95 -12.44 -20.98
C VAL A 270 -7.05 -11.87 -22.40
N PRO A 271 -8.16 -12.10 -23.14
CA PRO A 271 -8.31 -11.51 -24.47
C PRO A 271 -8.28 -9.97 -24.37
N HIS A 272 -7.48 -9.32 -25.21
CA HIS A 272 -7.62 -7.87 -25.39
C HIS A 272 -9.03 -7.57 -25.90
N PRO A 273 -9.76 -6.63 -25.28
CA PRO A 273 -10.98 -6.11 -25.91
C PRO A 273 -10.59 -5.44 -27.24
N ALA A 274 -11.32 -5.80 -28.29
CA ALA A 274 -11.13 -5.29 -29.64
C ALA A 274 -11.46 -3.79 -29.74
#